data_250dba719955f60dbcc7bef4c0f63bde
#
_entry.id   250dba719955f60dbcc7bef4c0f63bde
#
_cell.length_a   1.000
_cell.length_b   1.000
_cell.length_c   1.000
_cell.angle_alpha   90.00
_cell.angle_beta   90.00
_cell.angle_gamma   90.00
#
_symmetry.space_group_name_H-M   'P 1'
#
loop_
_entity.id
_entity.type
_entity.pdbx_description
1 polymer ?
#
loop_
_entity_poly.entity_id
_entity_poly.type
_entity_poly.pdbx_seq_one_letter_code
_entity_poly.pdbx_strand_id
1 'polypeptide(L)'
;MFMMIFSDLTNVSLRHINFITVAFLLVFTLLNGVKSISNNIVVPMIADCTDYEYTLSGHFVPGIMGALFSFIDKSFSALGTGFVGIALAIAGYYKVFPQVEDPLTPQLKFLTIFFYCIIPIIGWIVTIFIMRFYK
;
A
#
# COMPACT_ATOMS: atom_id res chain seq x y z
N MET A 1 -2.06 11.99 -10.01
CA MET A 1 -3.08 12.33 -8.98
C MET A 1 -2.46 12.74 -7.65
N PHE A 2 -1.63 11.95 -6.99
CA PHE A 2 -0.97 12.31 -5.71
C PHE A 2 -0.12 13.59 -5.82
N MET A 3 0.64 13.76 -6.89
CA MET A 3 1.43 14.98 -7.14
C MET A 3 0.57 16.23 -7.34
N MET A 4 -0.65 16.12 -7.89
CA MET A 4 -1.54 17.27 -8.05
C MET A 4 -2.08 17.80 -6.72
N ILE A 5 -2.33 16.92 -5.75
CA ILE A 5 -2.75 17.33 -4.41
C ILE A 5 -1.63 18.09 -3.70
N PHE A 6 -0.39 17.66 -3.91
CA PHE A 6 0.79 18.33 -3.35
C PHE A 6 1.14 19.63 -4.11
N SER A 7 0.88 19.72 -5.42
CA SER A 7 1.14 20.93 -6.20
C SER A 7 0.31 22.13 -5.76
N ASP A 8 -0.94 21.89 -5.36
CA ASP A 8 -1.82 22.94 -4.84
C ASP A 8 -1.38 23.47 -3.45
N LEU A 9 -0.72 22.61 -2.64
CA LEU A 9 -0.24 22.99 -1.31
C LEU A 9 1.17 23.61 -1.32
N THR A 10 2.01 23.28 -2.31
CA THR A 10 3.45 23.59 -2.29
C THR A 10 3.99 24.11 -3.63
N ASN A 11 3.14 24.42 -4.61
CA ASN A 11 3.54 24.76 -5.99
C ASN A 11 4.49 23.70 -6.64
N VAL A 12 4.34 22.44 -6.27
CA VAL A 12 5.08 21.33 -6.89
C VAL A 12 4.51 21.07 -8.27
N SER A 13 5.19 21.49 -9.31
CA SER A 13 4.82 21.26 -10.71
C SER A 13 5.92 20.50 -11.42
N LEU A 14 5.54 19.44 -12.16
CA LEU A 14 6.47 18.74 -13.04
C LEU A 14 6.95 19.59 -14.25
N ARG A 15 6.23 20.69 -14.51
CA ARG A 15 6.55 21.59 -15.62
C ARG A 15 7.72 22.53 -15.31
N HIS A 16 7.97 22.80 -14.02
CA HIS A 16 9.13 23.57 -13.54
C HIS A 16 9.81 22.77 -12.44
N ILE A 17 11.05 22.35 -12.67
CA ILE A 17 11.87 21.63 -11.68
C ILE A 17 12.36 22.64 -10.66
N ASN A 18 11.61 22.75 -9.56
CA ASN A 18 12.00 23.54 -8.40
C ASN A 18 12.69 22.64 -7.37
N PHE A 19 13.46 23.24 -6.46
CA PHE A 19 14.10 22.53 -5.34
C PHE A 19 13.08 21.67 -4.54
N ILE A 20 11.87 22.19 -4.34
CA ILE A 20 10.78 21.50 -3.64
C ILE A 20 10.33 20.24 -4.41
N THR A 21 10.27 20.30 -5.74
CA THR A 21 9.93 19.14 -6.58
C THR A 21 10.97 18.03 -6.46
N VAL A 22 12.25 18.39 -6.45
CA VAL A 22 13.34 17.42 -6.29
C VAL A 22 13.32 16.79 -4.90
N ALA A 23 13.15 17.60 -3.85
CA ALA A 23 13.03 17.11 -2.48
C ALA A 23 11.84 16.15 -2.32
N PHE A 24 10.68 16.49 -2.89
CA PHE A 24 9.51 15.61 -2.90
C PHE A 24 9.78 14.28 -3.61
N LEU A 25 10.40 14.31 -4.78
CA LEU A 25 10.73 13.09 -5.54
C LEU A 25 11.71 12.20 -4.75
N LEU A 26 12.71 12.79 -4.09
CA LEU A 26 13.64 12.04 -3.24
C LEU A 26 12.91 11.34 -2.08
N VAL A 27 12.09 12.07 -1.33
CA VAL A 27 11.32 11.51 -0.21
C VAL A 27 10.36 10.42 -0.72
N PHE A 28 9.68 10.67 -1.83
CA PHE A 28 8.76 9.69 -2.44
C PHE A 28 9.49 8.41 -2.87
N THR A 29 10.67 8.53 -3.48
CA THR A 29 11.49 7.39 -3.89
C THR A 29 11.98 6.60 -2.67
N LEU A 30 12.45 7.28 -1.62
CA LEU A 30 12.86 6.64 -0.38
C LEU A 30 11.71 5.87 0.28
N LEU A 31 10.51 6.46 0.37
CA LEU A 31 9.33 5.80 0.93
C LEU A 31 8.96 4.55 0.12
N ASN A 32 9.00 4.61 -1.22
CA ASN A 32 8.73 3.44 -2.05
C ASN A 32 9.83 2.37 -1.91
N GLY A 33 11.09 2.77 -1.74
CA GLY A 33 12.20 1.86 -1.45
C GLY A 33 11.97 1.09 -0.15
N VAL A 34 11.62 1.77 0.93
CA VAL A 34 11.30 1.13 2.22
C VAL A 34 10.11 0.18 2.10
N LYS A 35 9.04 0.58 1.39
CA LYS A 35 7.89 -0.31 1.12
C LYS A 35 8.30 -1.58 0.36
N SER A 36 9.17 -1.45 -0.64
CA SER A 36 9.66 -2.58 -1.42
C SER A 36 10.44 -3.58 -0.57
N ILE A 37 11.29 -3.10 0.33
CA ILE A 37 12.02 -3.96 1.27
C ILE A 37 11.04 -4.72 2.16
N SER A 38 10.05 -4.03 2.74
CA SER A 38 9.04 -4.65 3.61
C SER A 38 8.26 -5.76 2.90
N ASN A 39 7.91 -5.56 1.63
CA ASN A 39 7.20 -6.59 0.84
C ASN A 39 8.06 -7.83 0.58
N ASN A 40 9.38 -7.66 0.42
CA ASN A 40 10.29 -8.77 0.15
C ASN A 40 10.60 -9.62 1.39
N ILE A 41 10.37 -9.16 2.61
CA ILE A 41 10.59 -9.90 3.85
C ILE A 41 9.59 -11.06 4.00
N VAL A 42 8.41 -10.95 3.40
CA VAL A 42 7.35 -11.96 3.55
C VAL A 42 7.73 -13.31 2.95
N VAL A 43 8.48 -13.32 1.84
CA VAL A 43 8.89 -14.58 1.18
C VAL A 43 9.77 -15.45 2.05
N PRO A 44 10.85 -14.95 2.69
CA PRO A 44 11.61 -15.72 3.68
C PRO A 44 10.76 -16.21 4.85
N MET A 45 9.82 -15.42 5.35
CA MET A 45 8.92 -15.84 6.44
C MET A 45 8.06 -17.06 6.07
N ILE A 46 7.64 -17.19 4.82
CA ILE A 46 6.92 -18.38 4.34
C ILE A 46 7.83 -19.60 4.36
N ALA A 47 9.09 -19.44 3.98
CA ALA A 47 10.08 -20.52 4.06
C ALA A 47 10.30 -20.97 5.51
N ASP A 48 10.50 -20.03 6.43
CA ASP A 48 10.65 -20.30 7.87
C ASP A 48 9.44 -21.06 8.44
N CYS A 49 8.22 -20.66 8.07
CA CYS A 49 7.00 -21.37 8.47
C CYS A 49 6.96 -22.80 7.92
N THR A 50 7.44 -23.02 6.68
CA THR A 50 7.50 -24.36 6.07
C THR A 50 8.51 -25.25 6.80
N ASP A 51 9.66 -24.72 7.15
CA ASP A 51 10.70 -25.43 7.89
C ASP A 51 10.26 -25.75 9.32
N TYR A 52 9.55 -24.82 9.97
CA TYR A 52 8.96 -25.04 11.28
C TYR A 52 7.92 -26.17 11.25
N GLU A 53 7.02 -26.18 10.27
CA GLU A 53 6.05 -27.25 10.08
C GLU A 53 6.74 -28.62 9.85
N TYR A 54 7.80 -28.63 9.06
CA TYR A 54 8.60 -29.85 8.85
C TYR A 54 9.18 -30.38 10.14
N THR A 55 9.64 -29.52 11.05
CA THR A 55 10.17 -29.96 12.35
C THR A 55 9.11 -30.51 13.29
N LEU A 56 7.86 -30.06 13.16
CA LEU A 56 6.74 -30.50 14.01
C LEU A 56 6.06 -31.76 13.48
N SER A 57 5.74 -31.80 12.20
CA SER A 57 4.94 -32.87 11.58
C SER A 57 5.72 -33.86 10.76
N GLY A 58 6.98 -33.55 10.43
CA GLY A 58 7.82 -34.36 9.51
C GLY A 58 7.39 -34.23 8.04
N HIS A 59 6.40 -33.40 7.73
CA HIS A 59 5.89 -33.22 6.37
C HIS A 59 6.38 -31.90 5.78
N PHE A 60 7.07 -31.98 4.64
CA PHE A 60 7.53 -30.81 3.91
C PHE A 60 6.45 -30.35 2.93
N VAL A 61 5.74 -29.26 3.27
CA VAL A 61 4.51 -28.80 2.57
C VAL A 61 4.61 -27.35 2.02
N PRO A 62 5.68 -26.98 1.31
CA PRO A 62 5.87 -25.61 0.84
C PRO A 62 4.77 -25.14 -0.11
N GLY A 63 4.20 -26.06 -0.91
CA GLY A 63 3.10 -25.74 -1.83
C GLY A 63 1.83 -25.29 -1.12
N ILE A 64 1.50 -25.92 0.00
CA ILE A 64 0.31 -25.55 0.80
C ILE A 64 0.52 -24.19 1.46
N MET A 65 1.70 -23.94 2.04
CA MET A 65 2.03 -22.65 2.67
C MET A 65 2.02 -21.51 1.65
N GLY A 66 2.60 -21.71 0.47
CA GLY A 66 2.58 -20.73 -0.61
C GLY A 66 1.17 -20.45 -1.16
N ALA A 67 0.35 -21.52 -1.30
CA ALA A 67 -1.03 -21.39 -1.75
C ALA A 67 -1.89 -20.60 -0.73
N LEU A 68 -1.76 -20.92 0.56
CA LEU A 68 -2.47 -20.21 1.63
C LEU A 68 -2.09 -18.74 1.67
N PHE A 69 -0.79 -18.43 1.61
CA PHE A 69 -0.32 -17.05 1.54
C PHE A 69 -0.92 -16.31 0.33
N SER A 70 -0.84 -16.91 -0.87
CA SER A 70 -1.36 -16.31 -2.09
C SER A 70 -2.87 -16.08 -2.04
N PHE A 71 -3.61 -17.00 -1.44
CA PHE A 71 -5.05 -16.88 -1.25
C PHE A 71 -5.37 -15.68 -0.33
N ILE A 72 -4.70 -15.58 0.80
CA ILE A 72 -4.89 -14.47 1.75
C ILE A 72 -4.52 -13.15 1.09
N ASP A 73 -3.35 -13.05 0.45
CA ASP A 73 -2.89 -11.84 -0.24
C ASP A 73 -3.90 -11.37 -1.29
N LYS A 74 -4.38 -12.27 -2.16
CA LYS A 74 -5.36 -11.93 -3.20
C LYS A 74 -6.71 -11.53 -2.62
N SER A 75 -7.16 -12.20 -1.55
CA SER A 75 -8.41 -11.88 -0.88
C SER A 75 -8.37 -10.47 -0.27
N PHE A 76 -7.32 -10.13 0.46
CA PHE A 76 -7.16 -8.79 1.04
C PHE A 76 -6.95 -7.71 -0.03
N SER A 77 -6.22 -7.99 -1.09
CA SER A 77 -6.05 -7.07 -2.22
C SER A 77 -7.38 -6.78 -2.92
N ALA A 78 -8.21 -7.80 -3.14
CA ALA A 78 -9.54 -7.64 -3.73
C ALA A 78 -10.47 -6.80 -2.84
N LEU A 79 -10.48 -7.07 -1.52
CA LEU A 79 -11.23 -6.27 -0.56
C LEU A 79 -10.75 -4.81 -0.56
N GLY A 80 -9.44 -4.57 -0.53
CA GLY A 80 -8.86 -3.23 -0.58
C GLY A 80 -9.30 -2.46 -1.81
N THR A 81 -9.25 -3.09 -2.99
CA THR A 81 -9.71 -2.48 -4.25
C THR A 81 -11.21 -2.18 -4.21
N GLY A 82 -12.02 -3.10 -3.65
CA GLY A 82 -13.45 -2.90 -3.46
C GLY A 82 -13.76 -1.69 -2.57
N PHE A 83 -13.07 -1.55 -1.44
CA PHE A 83 -13.23 -0.39 -0.55
C PHE A 83 -12.88 0.93 -1.22
N VAL A 84 -11.81 0.98 -2.02
CA VAL A 84 -11.45 2.17 -2.79
C VAL A 84 -12.54 2.49 -3.81
N GLY A 85 -13.08 1.48 -4.51
CA GLY A 85 -14.18 1.66 -5.46
C GLY A 85 -15.44 2.24 -4.82
N ILE A 86 -15.85 1.72 -3.66
CA ILE A 86 -17.00 2.23 -2.90
C ILE A 86 -16.75 3.67 -2.46
N ALA A 87 -15.58 3.97 -1.94
CA ALA A 87 -15.25 5.32 -1.49
C ALA A 87 -15.26 6.35 -2.64
N LEU A 88 -14.78 5.97 -3.83
CA LEU A 88 -14.85 6.81 -5.03
C LEU A 88 -16.29 6.98 -5.52
N ALA A 89 -17.12 5.94 -5.44
CA ALA A 89 -18.54 6.04 -5.77
C ALA A 89 -19.25 7.05 -4.86
N ILE A 90 -18.99 7.03 -3.55
CA ILE A 90 -19.53 8.01 -2.58
C ILE A 90 -19.06 9.43 -2.91
N ALA A 91 -17.86 9.59 -3.45
CA ALA A 91 -17.33 10.88 -3.92
C ALA A 91 -17.92 11.35 -5.27
N GLY A 92 -18.82 10.56 -5.88
CA GLY A 92 -19.51 10.92 -7.12
C GLY A 92 -18.87 10.32 -8.40
N TYR A 93 -17.84 9.52 -8.29
CA TYR A 93 -17.18 8.87 -9.42
C TYR A 93 -17.75 7.46 -9.66
N TYR A 94 -18.94 7.39 -10.28
CA TYR A 94 -19.65 6.11 -10.50
C TYR A 94 -19.22 5.35 -11.75
N LYS A 95 -18.75 6.06 -12.79
CA LYS A 95 -18.52 5.45 -14.12
C LYS A 95 -17.06 5.45 -14.57
N VAL A 96 -16.30 6.44 -14.14
CA VAL A 96 -14.91 6.65 -14.57
C VAL A 96 -14.07 7.01 -13.36
N PHE A 97 -12.87 6.43 -13.26
CA PHE A 97 -11.91 6.85 -12.24
C PHE A 97 -11.49 8.31 -12.46
N PRO A 98 -11.18 9.07 -11.39
CA PRO A 98 -10.72 10.44 -11.50
C PRO A 98 -9.54 10.55 -12.48
N GLN A 99 -9.69 11.44 -13.46
CA GLN A 99 -8.64 11.75 -14.44
C GLN A 99 -7.71 12.84 -13.89
N VAL A 100 -6.52 12.96 -14.50
CA VAL A 100 -5.54 13.99 -14.11
C VAL A 100 -6.06 15.41 -14.35
N GLU A 101 -7.00 15.57 -15.29
CA GLU A 101 -7.61 16.84 -15.69
C GLU A 101 -8.85 17.21 -14.87
N ASP A 102 -9.35 16.28 -14.05
CA ASP A 102 -10.55 16.54 -13.22
C ASP A 102 -10.24 17.56 -12.11
N PRO A 103 -11.17 18.47 -11.81
CA PRO A 103 -11.00 19.45 -10.75
C PRO A 103 -10.84 18.74 -9.39
N LEU A 104 -9.85 19.16 -8.63
CA LEU A 104 -9.58 18.61 -7.29
C LEU A 104 -10.68 19.02 -6.29
N THR A 105 -11.67 18.16 -6.16
CA THR A 105 -12.73 18.35 -5.16
C THR A 105 -12.17 18.12 -3.75
N PRO A 106 -12.60 18.87 -2.71
CA PRO A 106 -12.17 18.66 -1.33
C PRO A 106 -12.36 17.22 -0.85
N GLN A 107 -13.42 16.56 -1.29
CA GLN A 107 -13.70 15.16 -1.01
C GLN A 107 -12.66 14.21 -1.61
N LEU A 108 -12.23 14.48 -2.84
CA LEU A 108 -11.19 13.69 -3.51
C LEU A 108 -9.82 13.86 -2.83
N LYS A 109 -9.49 15.08 -2.39
CA LYS A 109 -8.27 15.35 -1.60
C LYS A 109 -8.29 14.55 -0.30
N PHE A 110 -9.38 14.60 0.44
CA PHE A 110 -9.53 13.86 1.71
C PHE A 110 -9.40 12.35 1.49
N LEU A 111 -10.11 11.79 0.51
CA LEU A 111 -10.05 10.37 0.16
C LEU A 111 -8.62 9.93 -0.18
N THR A 112 -7.92 10.71 -1.00
CA THR A 112 -6.55 10.37 -1.39
C THR A 112 -5.60 10.36 -0.20
N ILE A 113 -5.68 11.35 0.70
CA ILE A 113 -4.86 11.41 1.92
C ILE A 113 -5.21 10.23 2.83
N PHE A 114 -6.49 9.93 2.99
CA PHE A 114 -6.96 8.85 3.83
C PHE A 114 -6.41 7.50 3.37
N PHE A 115 -6.60 7.14 2.09
CA PHE A 115 -6.15 5.86 1.56
C PHE A 115 -4.64 5.76 1.40
N TYR A 116 -3.96 6.86 1.11
CA TYR A 116 -2.51 6.83 0.87
C TYR A 116 -1.66 7.00 2.11
N CYS A 117 -2.12 7.76 3.09
CA CYS A 117 -1.37 8.03 4.33
C CYS A 117 -1.94 7.26 5.53
N ILE A 118 -3.23 7.39 5.82
CA ILE A 118 -3.80 6.88 7.08
C ILE A 118 -3.86 5.36 7.06
N ILE A 119 -4.37 4.74 6.02
CA ILE A 119 -4.50 3.28 5.94
C ILE A 119 -3.14 2.57 6.01
N PRO A 120 -2.09 2.97 5.26
CA PRO A 120 -0.78 2.35 5.40
C PRO A 120 -0.15 2.53 6.79
N ILE A 121 -0.34 3.69 7.43
CA ILE A 121 0.16 3.92 8.80
C ILE A 121 -0.50 2.94 9.78
N ILE A 122 -1.82 2.79 9.71
CA ILE A 122 -2.55 1.81 10.53
C ILE A 122 -2.03 0.40 10.27
N GLY A 123 -1.85 0.03 8.99
CA GLY A 123 -1.29 -1.27 8.60
C GLY A 123 0.09 -1.53 9.21
N TRP A 124 0.98 -0.54 9.20
CA TRP A 124 2.30 -0.67 9.81
C TRP A 124 2.25 -0.81 11.33
N ILE A 125 1.38 -0.04 12.00
CA ILE A 125 1.20 -0.15 13.45
C ILE A 125 0.72 -1.57 13.81
N VAL A 126 -0.26 -2.10 13.08
CA VAL A 126 -0.78 -3.46 13.28
C VAL A 126 0.34 -4.49 13.04
N THR A 127 1.11 -4.33 11.98
CA THR A 127 2.23 -5.23 11.66
C THR A 127 3.28 -5.24 12.79
N ILE A 128 3.69 -4.06 13.28
CA ILE A 128 4.66 -3.95 14.39
C ILE A 128 4.10 -4.63 15.65
N PHE A 129 2.80 -4.46 15.92
CA PHE A 129 2.15 -5.08 17.06
C PHE A 129 2.15 -6.61 16.94
N ILE A 130 1.79 -7.15 15.78
CA ILE A 130 1.78 -8.60 15.51
C ILE A 130 3.19 -9.18 15.58
N MET A 131 4.18 -8.50 14.98
CA MET A 131 5.58 -8.96 14.98
C MET A 131 6.16 -9.06 16.40
N ARG A 132 5.62 -8.34 17.37
CA ARG A 132 6.02 -8.49 18.78
C ARG A 132 5.69 -9.87 19.35
N PHE A 133 4.68 -10.55 18.81
CA PHE A 133 4.28 -11.89 19.23
C PHE A 133 4.95 -12.99 18.40
N TYR A 134 5.63 -12.64 17.33
CA TYR A 134 6.41 -13.58 16.53
C TYR A 134 7.73 -13.88 17.28
N LYS A 135 7.86 -15.14 17.74
CA LYS A 135 9.05 -15.66 18.43
C LYS A 135 9.73 -16.72 17.59
#